data_e8e6dce5adb7e2ad3ef3baf885bde0c6
#
_entry.id   e8e6dce5adb7e2ad3ef3baf885bde0c6
#
_cell.length_a   1.000
_cell.length_b   1.000
_cell.length_c   1.000
_cell.angle_alpha   90.00
_cell.angle_beta   90.00
_cell.angle_gamma   90.00
#
_symmetry.space_group_name_H-M   'P 1'
#
loop_
_entity.id
_entity.type
_entity.pdbx_description
1 polymer ?
#
loop_
_entity_poly.entity_id
_entity_poly.type
_entity_poly.pdbx_seq_one_letter_code
_entity_poly.pdbx_strand_id
1 'polypeptide(L)'
;LGHHLNDVIETTVMGMFYGAQIQGMMPKLHSTNFEGMELIRPLYRINEKDIISWCKYNSLEFIRCACRFTENDESSHENISKRKEIKDLIAELKKINPNIEKNIFNSIHTANFDTLPGYKIFGEEHTFLDYYYGDKNDRSI
;
A
#
# COMPACT_ATOMS: atom_id res chain seq x y z
N LEU A 1 -13.83 -1.85 2.88
CA LEU A 1 -13.14 -0.58 3.16
C LEU A 1 -13.02 0.25 1.88
N GLY A 2 -13.11 1.59 2.00
CA GLY A 2 -13.08 2.54 0.90
C GLY A 2 -11.67 2.90 0.38
N HIS A 3 -10.64 2.15 0.72
CA HIS A 3 -9.29 2.42 0.23
C HIS A 3 -9.22 2.25 -1.28
N HIS A 4 -8.58 3.20 -1.94
CA HIS A 4 -8.40 3.29 -3.39
C HIS A 4 -6.93 3.17 -3.81
N LEU A 5 -6.65 3.22 -5.11
CA LEU A 5 -5.31 3.03 -5.67
C LEU A 5 -4.25 3.96 -5.03
N ASN A 6 -4.59 5.25 -4.84
CA ASN A 6 -3.64 6.21 -4.27
C ASN A 6 -3.30 5.87 -2.82
N ASP A 7 -4.25 5.37 -2.00
CA ASP A 7 -3.97 4.88 -0.64
C ASP A 7 -2.97 3.72 -0.65
N VAL A 8 -3.10 2.79 -1.59
CA VAL A 8 -2.17 1.65 -1.74
C VAL A 8 -0.76 2.14 -2.05
N ILE A 9 -0.64 3.06 -3.02
CA ILE A 9 0.63 3.65 -3.44
C ILE A 9 1.28 4.42 -2.29
N GLU A 10 0.53 5.30 -1.64
CA GLU A 10 0.99 6.09 -0.50
C GLU A 10 1.47 5.19 0.64
N THR A 11 0.70 4.15 0.99
CA THR A 11 1.08 3.19 2.04
C THR A 11 2.36 2.44 1.71
N THR A 12 2.53 2.04 0.44
CA THR A 12 3.75 1.36 -0.01
C THR A 12 4.97 2.26 0.17
N VAL A 13 4.91 3.50 -0.30
CA VAL A 13 6.04 4.44 -0.18
C VAL A 13 6.30 4.82 1.28
N MET A 14 5.25 5.00 2.09
CA MET A 14 5.38 5.20 3.54
C MET A 14 6.08 4.02 4.23
N GLY A 15 5.72 2.77 3.88
CA GLY A 15 6.37 1.56 4.39
C GLY A 15 7.87 1.56 4.12
N MET A 16 8.27 1.93 2.89
CA MET A 16 9.69 2.00 2.50
C MET A 16 10.43 3.13 3.21
N PHE A 17 9.88 4.33 3.27
CA PHE A 17 10.60 5.53 3.72
C PHE A 17 10.61 5.69 5.25
N TYR A 18 9.54 5.28 5.92
CA TYR A 18 9.41 5.45 7.37
C TYR A 18 9.34 4.14 8.14
N GLY A 19 9.00 3.03 7.47
CA GLY A 19 8.86 1.72 8.08
C GLY A 19 10.00 0.74 7.79
N ALA A 20 10.96 1.11 6.91
CA ALA A 20 12.03 0.23 6.43
C ALA A 20 11.52 -1.12 5.90
N GLN A 21 10.32 -1.14 5.31
CA GLN A 21 9.66 -2.35 4.81
C GLN A 21 9.02 -2.12 3.45
N ILE A 22 9.20 -3.07 2.54
CA ILE A 22 8.44 -3.14 1.30
C ILE A 22 7.16 -3.91 1.58
N GLN A 23 6.09 -3.17 1.87
CA GLN A 23 4.77 -3.75 2.14
C GLN A 23 3.67 -2.89 1.54
N GLY A 24 2.57 -3.53 1.16
CA GLY A 24 1.40 -2.87 0.63
C GLY A 24 0.13 -3.24 1.39
N MET A 25 -1.00 -2.74 0.89
CA MET A 25 -2.30 -3.18 1.35
C MET A 25 -2.74 -4.41 0.56
N MET A 26 -3.29 -5.41 1.24
CA MET A 26 -3.93 -6.54 0.56
C MET A 26 -5.32 -6.13 0.04
N PRO A 27 -5.71 -6.49 -1.19
CA PRO A 27 -7.05 -6.19 -1.72
C PRO A 27 -8.15 -6.93 -0.96
N LYS A 28 -7.82 -8.10 -0.39
CA LYS A 28 -8.70 -8.96 0.40
C LYS A 28 -7.88 -9.68 1.47
N LEU A 29 -8.42 -9.79 2.67
CA LEU A 29 -7.81 -10.58 3.77
C LEU A 29 -8.88 -11.07 4.75
N HIS A 30 -8.57 -12.13 5.49
CA HIS A 30 -9.41 -12.56 6.59
C HIS A 30 -9.29 -11.57 7.76
N SER A 31 -10.42 -11.28 8.40
CA SER A 31 -10.44 -10.40 9.57
C SER A 31 -9.77 -11.09 10.76
N THR A 32 -8.85 -10.40 11.41
CA THR A 32 -8.25 -10.86 12.66
C THR A 32 -9.13 -10.62 13.89
N ASN A 33 -10.07 -9.67 13.78
CA ASN A 33 -10.94 -9.28 14.89
C ASN A 33 -12.31 -9.96 14.88
N PHE A 34 -12.73 -10.48 13.73
CA PHE A 34 -14.04 -11.09 13.55
C PHE A 34 -13.88 -12.40 12.77
N GLU A 35 -14.03 -13.52 13.47
CA GLU A 35 -13.93 -14.86 12.88
C GLU A 35 -14.97 -15.05 11.76
N GLY A 36 -14.54 -15.66 10.65
CA GLY A 36 -15.38 -15.92 9.48
C GLY A 36 -15.67 -14.69 8.60
N MET A 37 -15.19 -13.50 8.99
CA MET A 37 -15.36 -12.28 8.16
C MET A 37 -14.14 -12.01 7.29
N GLU A 38 -14.41 -11.47 6.12
CA GLU A 38 -13.39 -10.99 5.19
C GLU A 38 -13.43 -9.48 5.06
N LEU A 39 -12.26 -8.87 4.98
CA LEU A 39 -12.07 -7.47 4.70
C LEU A 39 -11.73 -7.33 3.22
N ILE A 40 -12.53 -6.57 2.48
CA ILE A 40 -12.31 -6.31 1.05
C ILE A 40 -12.13 -4.82 0.78
N ARG A 41 -11.43 -4.49 -0.32
CA ARG A 41 -11.20 -3.12 -0.81
C ARG A 41 -11.66 -3.02 -2.27
N PRO A 42 -12.95 -2.79 -2.54
CA PRO A 42 -13.50 -2.79 -3.91
C PRO A 42 -12.86 -1.73 -4.81
N LEU A 43 -12.42 -0.60 -4.25
CA LEU A 43 -11.83 0.52 -4.98
C LEU A 43 -10.31 0.41 -5.16
N TYR A 44 -9.71 -0.74 -4.81
CA TYR A 44 -8.26 -0.97 -4.75
C TYR A 44 -7.48 -0.54 -6.01
N ARG A 45 -8.10 -0.63 -7.19
CA ARG A 45 -7.50 -0.28 -8.49
C ARG A 45 -8.06 1.00 -9.11
N ILE A 46 -8.89 1.73 -8.39
CA ILE A 46 -9.54 2.96 -8.89
C ILE A 46 -8.79 4.18 -8.37
N ASN A 47 -8.50 5.13 -9.26
CA ASN A 47 -7.86 6.38 -8.87
C ASN A 47 -8.80 7.28 -8.06
N GLU A 48 -8.28 8.00 -7.07
CA GLU A 48 -9.02 8.98 -6.27
C GLU A 48 -9.73 10.02 -7.16
N LYS A 49 -9.03 10.53 -8.18
CA LYS A 49 -9.59 11.50 -9.13
C LYS A 49 -10.80 10.98 -9.91
N ASP A 50 -10.81 9.68 -10.24
CA ASP A 50 -11.92 9.06 -10.97
C ASP A 50 -13.14 8.92 -10.05
N ILE A 51 -12.91 8.59 -8.79
CA ILE A 51 -13.93 8.55 -7.73
C ILE A 51 -14.53 9.95 -7.54
N ILE A 52 -13.69 10.99 -7.40
CA ILE A 52 -14.13 12.37 -7.24
C ILE A 52 -14.95 12.82 -8.47
N SER A 53 -14.52 12.48 -9.67
CA SER A 53 -15.24 12.82 -10.92
C SER A 53 -16.59 12.14 -10.98
N TRP A 54 -16.64 10.85 -10.62
CA TRP A 54 -17.88 10.08 -10.55
C TRP A 54 -18.85 10.65 -9.50
N CYS A 55 -18.34 11.02 -8.32
CA CYS A 55 -19.15 11.67 -7.28
C CYS A 55 -19.77 12.97 -7.77
N LYS A 56 -18.96 13.82 -8.41
CA LYS A 56 -19.45 15.10 -8.99
C LYS A 56 -20.52 14.88 -10.06
N TYR A 57 -20.30 13.92 -10.95
CA TYR A 57 -21.26 13.60 -12.01
C TYR A 57 -22.62 13.15 -11.45
N ASN A 58 -22.60 12.38 -10.35
CA ASN A 58 -23.81 11.88 -9.70
C ASN A 58 -24.35 12.82 -8.59
N SER A 59 -23.82 14.04 -8.45
CA SER A 59 -24.22 15.01 -7.42
C SER A 59 -24.19 14.42 -6.00
N LEU A 60 -23.20 13.57 -5.71
CA LEU A 60 -23.03 12.95 -4.40
C LEU A 60 -22.16 13.84 -3.50
N GLU A 61 -22.66 14.10 -2.31
CA GLU A 61 -21.92 14.79 -1.25
C GLU A 61 -21.48 13.79 -0.19
N PHE A 62 -20.19 13.81 0.14
CA PHE A 62 -19.62 12.97 1.19
C PHE A 62 -19.12 13.83 2.35
N ILE A 63 -19.21 13.28 3.54
CA ILE A 63 -18.63 13.90 4.73
C ILE A 63 -17.12 14.04 4.51
N ARG A 64 -16.64 15.27 4.48
CA ARG A 64 -15.21 15.56 4.37
C ARG A 64 -14.54 15.19 5.68
N CYS A 65 -13.74 14.12 5.62
CA CYS A 65 -12.83 13.65 6.67
C CYS A 65 -13.49 13.28 8.01
N ALA A 66 -13.70 11.99 8.22
CA ALA A 66 -13.96 11.43 9.56
C ALA A 66 -12.71 11.52 10.48
N CYS A 67 -11.57 11.94 9.96
CA CYS A 67 -10.29 12.06 10.69
C CYS A 67 -10.30 13.11 11.81
N ARG A 68 -11.30 14.00 11.88
CA ARG A 68 -11.44 14.95 13.00
C ARG A 68 -11.75 14.29 14.35
N PHE A 69 -12.19 13.03 14.35
CA PHE A 69 -12.42 12.28 15.59
C PHE A 69 -11.15 11.69 16.22
N THR A 70 -10.02 11.74 15.52
CA THR A 70 -8.71 11.25 16.02
C THR A 70 -7.73 12.40 16.33
N GLU A 71 -8.20 13.65 16.36
CA GLU A 71 -7.35 14.84 16.54
C GLU A 71 -6.70 14.97 17.96
N ASN A 72 -7.00 14.06 18.88
CA ASN A 72 -6.45 14.09 20.24
C ASN A 72 -5.21 13.20 20.44
N ASP A 73 -4.69 12.56 19.37
CA ASP A 73 -3.56 11.65 19.48
C ASP A 73 -2.36 12.22 18.69
N GLU A 74 -1.26 12.54 19.37
CA GLU A 74 -0.04 13.09 18.77
C GLU A 74 0.48 12.19 17.63
N SER A 75 0.31 10.87 17.77
CA SER A 75 0.66 9.88 16.72
C SER A 75 -0.16 10.04 15.45
N SER A 76 -1.39 10.55 15.54
CA SER A 76 -2.25 10.78 14.38
C SER A 76 -1.80 12.00 13.57
N HIS A 77 -1.34 13.07 14.23
CA HIS A 77 -0.81 14.26 13.57
C HIS A 77 0.46 13.96 12.78
N GLU A 78 1.37 13.17 13.35
CA GLU A 78 2.61 12.77 12.70
C GLU A 78 2.33 11.91 11.45
N ASN A 79 1.41 10.97 11.53
CA ASN A 79 1.02 10.13 10.40
C ASN A 79 0.31 10.91 9.28
N ILE A 80 -0.51 11.90 9.62
CA ILE A 80 -1.15 12.80 8.64
C ILE A 80 -0.08 13.63 7.93
N SER A 81 0.92 14.15 8.66
CA SER A 81 2.02 14.92 8.10
C SER A 81 2.87 14.08 7.14
N LYS A 82 3.27 12.87 7.54
CA LYS A 82 4.03 11.93 6.72
C LYS A 82 3.27 11.54 5.45
N ARG A 83 1.97 11.28 5.57
CA ARG A 83 1.14 10.94 4.41
C ARG A 83 1.04 12.08 3.41
N LYS A 84 0.89 13.32 3.89
CA LYS A 84 0.88 14.50 3.04
C LYS A 84 2.22 14.67 2.30
N GLU A 85 3.33 14.51 3.01
CA GLU A 85 4.67 14.57 2.43
C GLU A 85 4.87 13.56 1.30
N ILE A 86 4.45 12.30 1.51
CA ILE A 86 4.49 11.27 0.47
C ILE A 86 3.59 11.61 -0.71
N LYS A 87 2.39 12.13 -0.47
CA LYS A 87 1.47 12.55 -1.55
C LYS A 87 2.09 13.65 -2.40
N ASP A 88 2.71 14.63 -1.77
CA ASP A 88 3.40 15.74 -2.45
C ASP A 88 4.62 15.22 -3.24
N LEU A 89 5.42 14.33 -2.68
CA LEU A 89 6.55 13.69 -3.35
C LEU A 89 6.11 12.91 -4.60
N ILE A 90 5.06 12.09 -4.49
CA ILE A 90 4.52 11.33 -5.63
C ILE A 90 4.04 12.30 -6.72
N ALA A 91 3.39 13.40 -6.34
CA ALA A 91 2.93 14.41 -7.28
C ALA A 91 4.10 15.08 -8.04
N GLU A 92 5.21 15.39 -7.37
CA GLU A 92 6.42 15.91 -8.01
C GLU A 92 7.06 14.88 -8.95
N LEU A 93 7.22 13.64 -8.49
CA LEU A 93 7.77 12.56 -9.32
C LEU A 93 6.92 12.29 -10.56
N LYS A 94 5.60 12.46 -10.46
CA LYS A 94 4.67 12.29 -11.58
C LYS A 94 4.87 13.31 -12.71
N LYS A 95 5.37 14.51 -12.39
CA LYS A 95 5.73 15.52 -13.42
C LYS A 95 6.89 15.05 -14.29
N ILE A 96 7.82 14.28 -13.70
CA ILE A 96 9.00 13.73 -14.38
C ILE A 96 8.65 12.42 -15.09
N ASN A 97 7.93 11.55 -14.40
CA ASN A 97 7.52 10.24 -14.93
C ASN A 97 6.00 10.04 -14.73
N PRO A 98 5.18 10.22 -15.78
CA PRO A 98 3.72 10.04 -15.69
C PRO A 98 3.27 8.64 -15.23
N ASN A 99 4.14 7.62 -15.37
CA ASN A 99 3.86 6.24 -14.99
C ASN A 99 4.26 5.91 -13.54
N ILE A 100 4.73 6.87 -12.75
CA ILE A 100 5.29 6.61 -11.42
C ILE A 100 4.30 5.88 -10.49
N GLU A 101 3.04 6.29 -10.47
CA GLU A 101 2.01 5.64 -9.66
C GLU A 101 1.81 4.17 -10.06
N LYS A 102 1.73 3.92 -11.37
CA LYS A 102 1.61 2.56 -11.91
C LYS A 102 2.84 1.71 -11.58
N ASN A 103 4.04 2.29 -11.66
CA ASN A 103 5.28 1.59 -11.36
C ASN A 103 5.36 1.21 -9.89
N ILE A 104 5.04 2.13 -8.97
CA ILE A 104 4.97 1.84 -7.53
C ILE A 104 3.94 0.75 -7.25
N PHE A 105 2.74 0.86 -7.82
CA PHE A 105 1.69 -0.15 -7.64
C PHE A 105 2.13 -1.53 -8.14
N ASN A 106 2.71 -1.60 -9.32
CA ASN A 106 3.16 -2.87 -9.89
C ASN A 106 4.32 -3.49 -9.12
N SER A 107 5.23 -2.69 -8.55
CA SER A 107 6.42 -3.19 -7.84
C SER A 107 6.06 -4.14 -6.68
N ILE A 108 4.96 -3.88 -5.99
CA ILE A 108 4.48 -4.75 -4.90
C ILE A 108 3.66 -5.95 -5.39
N HIS A 109 3.16 -5.93 -6.64
CA HIS A 109 2.38 -7.02 -7.22
C HIS A 109 3.24 -8.01 -8.02
N THR A 110 4.44 -7.58 -8.38
CA THR A 110 5.38 -8.36 -9.21
C THR A 110 6.77 -8.37 -8.57
N ALA A 111 6.82 -8.44 -7.21
CA ALA A 111 8.09 -8.52 -6.51
C ALA A 111 8.88 -9.74 -6.95
N ASN A 112 10.15 -9.52 -7.33
CA ASN A 112 11.06 -10.59 -7.74
C ASN A 112 11.88 -11.05 -6.51
N PHE A 113 11.47 -12.16 -5.92
CA PHE A 113 12.14 -12.72 -4.75
C PHE A 113 13.56 -13.21 -5.05
N ASP A 114 13.86 -13.60 -6.29
CA ASP A 114 15.21 -14.06 -6.68
C ASP A 114 16.30 -12.99 -6.54
N THR A 115 15.89 -11.72 -6.50
CA THR A 115 16.79 -10.57 -6.41
C THR A 115 16.70 -9.83 -5.08
N LEU A 116 15.84 -10.28 -4.16
CA LEU A 116 15.73 -9.70 -2.82
C LEU A 116 16.74 -10.36 -1.88
N PRO A 117 17.56 -9.57 -1.14
CA PRO A 117 18.48 -10.11 -0.14
C PRO A 117 17.78 -10.82 1.02
N GLY A 118 16.52 -10.50 1.29
CA GLY A 118 15.69 -11.11 2.31
C GLY A 118 14.24 -10.72 2.17
N TYR A 119 13.35 -11.56 2.68
CA TYR A 119 11.90 -11.34 2.68
C TYR A 119 11.24 -12.12 3.83
N LYS A 120 9.97 -11.82 4.12
CA LYS A 120 9.17 -12.54 5.12
C LYS A 120 7.95 -13.17 4.47
N ILE A 121 7.69 -14.44 4.78
CA ILE A 121 6.45 -15.15 4.42
C ILE A 121 5.87 -15.78 5.69
N PHE A 122 4.59 -15.50 5.98
CA PHE A 122 3.88 -16.00 7.16
C PHE A 122 4.60 -15.75 8.50
N GLY A 123 5.40 -14.68 8.58
CA GLY A 123 6.16 -14.31 9.77
C GLY A 123 7.57 -14.95 9.83
N GLU A 124 7.90 -15.86 8.94
CA GLU A 124 9.23 -16.45 8.81
C GLU A 124 10.14 -15.57 7.96
N GLU A 125 11.37 -15.38 8.42
CA GLU A 125 12.40 -14.62 7.72
C GLU A 125 13.19 -15.52 6.79
N HIS A 126 13.32 -15.13 5.55
CA HIS A 126 14.12 -15.79 4.52
C HIS A 126 15.22 -14.84 4.05
N THR A 127 16.39 -15.39 3.76
CA THR A 127 17.54 -14.65 3.26
C THR A 127 18.07 -15.27 1.97
N PHE A 128 18.88 -14.54 1.22
CA PHE A 128 19.53 -15.08 0.02
C PHE A 128 20.43 -16.30 0.34
N LEU A 129 20.87 -16.47 1.60
CA LEU A 129 21.70 -17.60 2.03
C LEU A 129 20.92 -18.92 1.98
N ASP A 130 19.59 -18.90 2.15
CA ASP A 130 18.75 -20.10 2.16
C ASP A 130 18.82 -20.83 0.81
N TYR A 131 18.99 -20.09 -0.29
CA TYR A 131 19.14 -20.65 -1.63
C TYR A 131 20.55 -20.54 -2.23
N TYR A 132 21.44 -19.76 -1.62
CA TYR A 132 22.83 -19.68 -2.07
C TYR A 132 23.61 -20.95 -1.75
N TYR A 133 23.35 -21.54 -0.56
CA TYR A 133 23.94 -22.80 -0.11
C TYR A 133 23.00 -24.00 -0.30
N GLY A 134 21.72 -23.78 -0.63
CA GLY A 134 20.75 -24.82 -0.88
C GLY A 134 20.99 -25.53 -2.22
N ASP A 135 20.64 -26.82 -2.28
CA ASP A 135 20.69 -27.60 -3.52
C ASP A 135 19.76 -26.98 -4.57
N LYS A 136 20.24 -26.84 -5.80
CA LYS A 136 19.50 -26.25 -6.95
C LYS A 136 18.16 -26.95 -7.24
N ASN A 137 17.90 -28.09 -6.62
CA ASN A 137 16.69 -28.90 -6.80
C ASN A 137 15.51 -28.52 -5.90
N ASP A 138 15.68 -27.60 -4.94
CA ASP A 138 14.64 -27.24 -3.98
C ASP A 138 13.91 -25.93 -4.33
N ARG A 139 13.89 -25.57 -5.62
CA ARG A 139 13.18 -24.39 -6.14
C ARG A 139 11.73 -24.69 -6.52
N SER A 140 11.03 -25.50 -5.74
CA SER A 140 9.58 -25.68 -5.87
C SER A 140 8.86 -24.94 -4.74
N ILE A 141 8.51 -23.69 -5.00
CA ILE A 141 7.46 -22.97 -4.28
C ILE A 141 6.15 -23.15 -5.04
#